data_2ed2e32afe43e05c20253bca9ae11dba
#
_entry.id   2ed2e32afe43e05c20253bca9ae11dba
#
_cell.length_a   1.000
_cell.length_b   1.000
_cell.length_c   1.000
_cell.angle_alpha   90.00
_cell.angle_beta   90.00
_cell.angle_gamma   90.00
#
_symmetry.space_group_name_H-M   'P 1'
#
loop_
_entity.id
_entity.type
_entity.pdbx_description
1 polymer ?
#
loop_
_entity_poly.entity_id
_entity_poly.type
_entity_poly.pdbx_seq_one_letter_code
_entity_poly.pdbx_strand_id
1 'polypeptide(L)'
;MKKLLLGIAAACLAGFTFAQDAPLWMRHSVISPDGTTIAFTYKGDIYTVPVAGGRAMQITTNPAYDTAPVWSPDSKRIAFASDRMGSLDVYIVAKDGGEPRRLTTHSGSETPLAFTDAGHVLFSAGIMPSAEAVVFPSNGQFNQVYRVSVEGGRPTMISSMPMECISINKEGAMLYQDKKGYEDYWRKHHVSPIARDIWMYTPGKEPQYRQLTTFGGEDREPVWAPDGKTFYYLSEENGSFNIYRRTPGDAKAVQLTHYTKNPVRYLSAATDGRLCYGFDGEIYTLLPGGEAQKVNISIVSDRNDKDIIRQIKSSGATEMAVSPDGKEVAFVLRGDVYVTSVEYKTTKQITNTSCQERTVDFAPDGRTLVYASERGGLWQLYTSTIVRKDEKLFTYATALKEERLINSDAASFQPQYSPDGKEIAFLENRSTIRVINLKTKDVRTVMDGKYQYSYSDGDQWFQWSPDSKWILSDYIGVGGWNNKDVVLLNADGKGEMVNLTESGYNDGNAKWVLGGKAMIWTSDRAGYRSHGSWGAEDDTYIMFFDAEAYDRFLMNKEETALLEEAEKAEKEKA
;
A
#
# COMPACT_ATOMS: atom_id res chain seq x y z
N MET A 1 25.60 -57.67 25.72
CA MET A 1 24.15 -57.41 25.60
C MET A 1 23.62 -56.21 26.42
N LYS A 2 24.18 -55.90 27.62
CA LYS A 2 23.71 -54.74 28.42
C LYS A 2 24.08 -53.34 27.85
N LYS A 3 25.09 -53.21 27.00
CA LYS A 3 25.46 -51.92 26.37
C LYS A 3 24.67 -51.61 25.08
N LEU A 4 24.03 -52.60 24.48
CA LEU A 4 23.20 -52.42 23.28
C LEU A 4 21.74 -51.97 23.63
N LEU A 5 21.28 -52.28 24.81
CA LEU A 5 19.96 -51.87 25.29
C LEU A 5 19.89 -50.43 25.79
N LEU A 6 21.02 -49.81 26.21
CA LEU A 6 21.06 -48.39 26.56
C LEU A 6 21.07 -47.46 25.34
N GLY A 7 21.58 -47.91 24.20
CA GLY A 7 21.57 -47.14 22.94
C GLY A 7 20.20 -47.04 22.31
N ILE A 8 19.34 -48.03 22.47
CA ILE A 8 18.00 -48.05 21.91
C ILE A 8 17.01 -47.20 22.74
N ALA A 9 17.22 -47.13 24.07
CA ALA A 9 16.40 -46.29 24.95
C ALA A 9 16.70 -44.80 24.80
N ALA A 10 17.89 -44.39 24.37
CA ALA A 10 18.23 -43.00 24.08
C ALA A 10 17.73 -42.53 22.70
N ALA A 11 17.54 -43.44 21.73
CA ALA A 11 16.99 -43.12 20.42
C ALA A 11 15.45 -42.97 20.40
N CYS A 12 14.73 -43.49 21.37
CA CYS A 12 13.27 -43.35 21.45
C CYS A 12 12.79 -42.10 22.21
N LEU A 13 13.72 -41.26 22.71
CA LEU A 13 13.41 -39.97 23.35
C LEU A 13 13.73 -38.76 22.45
N ALA A 14 14.08 -38.99 21.19
CA ALA A 14 13.92 -37.96 20.17
C ALA A 14 12.41 -37.78 19.96
N GLY A 15 11.78 -37.05 20.85
CA GLY A 15 10.38 -36.64 20.72
C GLY A 15 10.20 -36.01 19.35
N PHE A 16 9.18 -36.46 18.63
CA PHE A 16 8.62 -35.74 17.52
C PHE A 16 8.20 -34.35 18.05
N THR A 17 9.11 -33.40 18.08
CA THR A 17 8.73 -31.99 18.09
C THR A 17 8.15 -31.76 16.72
N PHE A 18 6.81 -31.87 16.61
CA PHE A 18 6.14 -31.17 15.54
C PHE A 18 6.59 -29.72 15.70
N ALA A 19 7.44 -29.25 14.81
CA ALA A 19 7.73 -27.84 14.69
C ALA A 19 6.36 -27.21 14.38
N GLN A 20 5.71 -26.65 15.41
CA GLN A 20 4.55 -25.82 15.20
C GLN A 20 5.08 -24.62 14.46
N ASP A 21 4.66 -24.44 13.21
CA ASP A 21 5.05 -23.28 12.41
C ASP A 21 4.79 -22.03 13.25
N ALA A 22 5.81 -21.20 13.39
CA ALA A 22 5.69 -19.95 14.15
C ALA A 22 4.57 -19.11 13.50
N PRO A 23 3.64 -18.55 14.27
CA PRO A 23 2.59 -17.72 13.71
C PRO A 23 3.23 -16.51 13.02
N LEU A 24 2.88 -16.29 11.75
CA LEU A 24 3.33 -15.13 10.97
C LEU A 24 2.21 -14.09 10.86
N TRP A 25 2.60 -12.85 10.52
CA TRP A 25 1.69 -11.72 10.35
C TRP A 25 1.00 -11.27 11.65
N MET A 26 1.73 -11.37 12.76
CA MET A 26 1.37 -10.68 13.99
C MET A 26 1.55 -9.18 13.79
N ARG A 27 0.48 -8.40 14.02
CA ARG A 27 0.43 -6.97 13.70
C ARG A 27 0.15 -6.14 14.94
N HIS A 28 0.43 -4.83 14.85
CA HIS A 28 0.14 -3.86 15.91
C HIS A 28 0.66 -4.32 17.28
N SER A 29 1.89 -4.85 17.30
CA SER A 29 2.51 -5.29 18.56
C SER A 29 2.84 -4.08 19.43
N VAL A 30 2.45 -4.14 20.70
CA VAL A 30 2.70 -3.09 21.69
C VAL A 30 3.07 -3.70 23.02
N ILE A 31 4.23 -3.28 23.58
CA ILE A 31 4.68 -3.74 24.90
C ILE A 31 3.95 -2.97 25.99
N SER A 32 3.59 -3.65 27.09
CA SER A 32 3.00 -3.01 28.27
C SER A 32 4.01 -2.06 28.92
N PRO A 33 3.55 -0.96 29.54
CA PRO A 33 4.43 -0.01 30.24
C PRO A 33 5.35 -0.67 31.28
N ASP A 34 4.90 -1.72 31.98
CA ASP A 34 5.71 -2.48 32.94
C ASP A 34 6.74 -3.44 32.31
N GLY A 35 6.78 -3.52 30.97
CA GLY A 35 7.73 -4.36 30.22
C GLY A 35 7.52 -5.85 30.32
N THR A 36 6.39 -6.32 30.86
CA THR A 36 6.16 -7.74 31.12
C THR A 36 5.38 -8.50 30.03
N THR A 37 4.52 -7.78 29.29
CA THR A 37 3.55 -8.38 28.38
C THR A 37 3.51 -7.62 27.04
N ILE A 38 3.34 -8.33 25.95
CA ILE A 38 3.13 -7.76 24.62
C ILE A 38 1.70 -8.06 24.18
N ALA A 39 0.93 -7.05 23.78
CA ALA A 39 -0.34 -7.22 23.10
C ALA A 39 -0.12 -7.08 21.58
N PHE A 40 -0.88 -7.83 20.80
CA PHE A 40 -0.79 -7.79 19.33
C PHE A 40 -2.08 -8.27 18.68
N THR A 41 -2.27 -7.90 17.41
CA THR A 41 -3.37 -8.39 16.58
C THR A 41 -2.93 -9.62 15.79
N TYR A 42 -3.71 -10.67 15.82
CA TYR A 42 -3.51 -11.85 14.99
C TYR A 42 -4.85 -12.40 14.50
N LYS A 43 -5.00 -12.56 13.18
CA LYS A 43 -6.24 -13.03 12.51
C LYS A 43 -7.52 -12.30 12.94
N GLY A 44 -7.42 -11.01 13.25
CA GLY A 44 -8.57 -10.17 13.63
C GLY A 44 -8.95 -10.23 15.11
N ASP A 45 -8.13 -10.83 15.97
CA ASP A 45 -8.31 -10.82 17.42
C ASP A 45 -7.10 -10.23 18.13
N ILE A 46 -7.32 -9.73 19.34
CA ILE A 46 -6.26 -9.27 20.25
C ILE A 46 -5.73 -10.45 21.06
N TYR A 47 -4.43 -10.58 21.07
CA TYR A 47 -3.68 -11.56 21.87
C TYR A 47 -2.71 -10.87 22.81
N THR A 48 -2.35 -11.54 23.90
CA THR A 48 -1.25 -11.15 24.78
C THR A 48 -0.26 -12.29 24.92
N VAL A 49 1.03 -11.95 25.11
CA VAL A 49 2.10 -12.92 25.37
C VAL A 49 3.11 -12.30 26.34
N PRO A 50 3.72 -13.11 27.26
CA PRO A 50 4.83 -12.62 28.06
C PRO A 50 5.99 -12.12 27.18
N VAL A 51 6.70 -11.10 27.61
CA VAL A 51 7.86 -10.56 26.85
C VAL A 51 8.95 -11.61 26.62
N ALA A 52 9.06 -12.60 27.49
CA ALA A 52 9.97 -13.74 27.32
C ALA A 52 9.51 -14.76 26.25
N GLY A 53 8.33 -14.55 25.66
CA GLY A 53 7.71 -15.48 24.74
C GLY A 53 6.89 -16.56 25.43
N GLY A 54 6.52 -17.59 24.66
CA GLY A 54 5.71 -18.70 25.11
C GLY A 54 4.32 -18.73 24.50
N ARG A 55 3.35 -19.28 25.24
CA ARG A 55 1.96 -19.40 24.77
C ARG A 55 1.26 -18.05 24.84
N ALA A 56 0.75 -17.57 23.69
CA ALA A 56 -0.10 -16.40 23.65
C ALA A 56 -1.53 -16.72 24.12
N MET A 57 -2.14 -15.78 24.83
CA MET A 57 -3.51 -15.83 25.28
C MET A 57 -4.38 -14.98 24.36
N GLN A 58 -5.44 -15.53 23.82
CA GLN A 58 -6.45 -14.81 23.05
C GLN A 58 -7.34 -14.00 24.01
N ILE A 59 -7.39 -12.68 23.80
CA ILE A 59 -8.13 -11.76 24.67
C ILE A 59 -9.53 -11.50 24.12
N THR A 60 -9.66 -11.44 22.80
CA THR A 60 -10.95 -11.26 22.13
C THR A 60 -11.27 -12.47 21.26
N THR A 61 -12.56 -12.82 21.18
CA THR A 61 -13.06 -14.00 20.46
C THR A 61 -14.30 -13.69 19.63
N ASN A 62 -14.68 -12.42 19.50
CA ASN A 62 -15.80 -12.00 18.69
C ASN A 62 -15.44 -12.18 17.19
N PRO A 63 -16.39 -12.59 16.32
CA PRO A 63 -16.12 -12.70 14.87
C PRO A 63 -15.72 -11.41 14.17
N ALA A 64 -15.86 -10.26 14.84
CA ALA A 64 -15.46 -8.94 14.34
C ALA A 64 -13.93 -8.82 14.21
N TYR A 65 -13.50 -7.79 13.49
CA TYR A 65 -12.10 -7.45 13.35
C TYR A 65 -11.65 -6.52 14.48
N ASP A 66 -10.84 -7.05 15.39
CA ASP A 66 -10.24 -6.35 16.53
C ASP A 66 -8.78 -6.01 16.22
N THR A 67 -8.38 -4.73 16.39
CA THR A 67 -7.06 -4.24 15.95
C THR A 67 -6.55 -3.07 16.80
N ALA A 68 -5.29 -2.67 16.54
CA ALA A 68 -4.64 -1.49 17.13
C ALA A 68 -4.73 -1.42 18.67
N PRO A 69 -4.24 -2.44 19.40
CA PRO A 69 -4.23 -2.42 20.85
C PRO A 69 -3.31 -1.33 21.40
N VAL A 70 -3.74 -0.64 22.46
CA VAL A 70 -2.92 0.31 23.24
C VAL A 70 -3.09 0.01 24.73
N TRP A 71 -1.99 0.08 25.48
CA TRP A 71 -1.98 -0.21 26.91
C TRP A 71 -2.34 0.99 27.78
N SER A 72 -3.09 0.74 28.84
CA SER A 72 -3.23 1.72 29.92
C SER A 72 -1.89 1.91 30.67
N PRO A 73 -1.62 3.09 31.25
CA PRO A 73 -0.35 3.37 31.94
C PRO A 73 -0.05 2.43 33.12
N ASP A 74 -1.07 1.86 33.72
CA ASP A 74 -0.96 0.88 34.81
C ASP A 74 -0.80 -0.57 34.34
N SER A 75 -0.70 -0.80 33.03
CA SER A 75 -0.57 -2.13 32.39
C SER A 75 -1.71 -3.10 32.70
N LYS A 76 -2.90 -2.60 33.07
CA LYS A 76 -4.02 -3.45 33.47
C LYS A 76 -5.12 -3.60 32.42
N ARG A 77 -5.18 -2.67 31.47
CA ARG A 77 -6.23 -2.61 30.45
C ARG A 77 -5.64 -2.36 29.08
N ILE A 78 -6.36 -2.82 28.08
CA ILE A 78 -6.05 -2.64 26.66
C ILE A 78 -7.25 -1.96 26.02
N ALA A 79 -7.04 -0.80 25.38
CA ALA A 79 -8.00 -0.23 24.45
C ALA A 79 -7.66 -0.70 23.03
N PHE A 80 -8.66 -0.96 22.21
CA PHE A 80 -8.50 -1.46 20.84
C PHE A 80 -9.65 -0.99 19.96
N ALA A 81 -9.47 -1.05 18.64
CA ALA A 81 -10.54 -0.78 17.69
C ALA A 81 -11.25 -2.09 17.30
N SER A 82 -12.58 -2.03 17.15
CA SER A 82 -13.40 -3.18 16.74
C SER A 82 -14.55 -2.76 15.84
N ASP A 83 -14.81 -3.52 14.78
CA ASP A 83 -15.92 -3.28 13.84
C ASP A 83 -17.20 -4.07 14.17
N ARG A 84 -17.30 -4.61 15.40
CA ARG A 84 -18.43 -5.46 15.85
C ARG A 84 -19.80 -4.79 15.79
N MET A 85 -19.85 -3.48 15.62
CA MET A 85 -21.09 -2.71 15.45
C MET A 85 -21.19 -2.03 14.06
N GLY A 86 -20.36 -2.47 13.10
CA GLY A 86 -20.40 -2.06 11.70
C GLY A 86 -19.29 -1.09 11.26
N SER A 87 -18.83 -0.21 12.14
CA SER A 87 -17.63 0.62 11.96
C SER A 87 -16.62 0.34 13.07
N LEU A 88 -15.37 0.74 12.86
CA LEU A 88 -14.38 0.64 13.94
C LEU A 88 -14.73 1.62 15.06
N ASP A 89 -15.01 1.09 16.23
CA ASP A 89 -15.19 1.83 17.46
C ASP A 89 -14.09 1.51 18.46
N VAL A 90 -13.86 2.38 19.43
CA VAL A 90 -12.92 2.16 20.53
C VAL A 90 -13.59 1.31 21.62
N TYR A 91 -12.95 0.21 21.93
CA TYR A 91 -13.30 -0.70 23.04
C TYR A 91 -12.19 -0.75 24.08
N ILE A 92 -12.52 -1.18 25.27
CA ILE A 92 -11.55 -1.42 26.35
C ILE A 92 -11.84 -2.77 27.03
N VAL A 93 -10.78 -3.51 27.36
CA VAL A 93 -10.84 -4.82 28.03
C VAL A 93 -9.73 -4.91 29.08
N ALA A 94 -9.89 -5.77 30.09
CA ALA A 94 -8.81 -6.10 31.00
C ALA A 94 -7.71 -6.91 30.27
N LYS A 95 -6.47 -6.79 30.72
CA LYS A 95 -5.31 -7.49 30.10
C LYS A 95 -5.46 -9.02 30.06
N ASP A 96 -6.20 -9.56 30.99
CA ASP A 96 -6.43 -10.99 31.14
C ASP A 96 -7.75 -11.45 30.50
N GLY A 97 -8.39 -10.58 29.70
CA GLY A 97 -9.65 -10.85 29.01
C GLY A 97 -10.88 -10.40 29.80
N GLY A 98 -12.03 -10.91 29.39
CA GLY A 98 -13.34 -10.54 29.92
C GLY A 98 -14.22 -9.90 28.85
N GLU A 99 -15.35 -9.32 29.24
CA GLU A 99 -16.26 -8.64 28.31
C GLU A 99 -15.72 -7.25 27.95
N PRO A 100 -15.42 -6.98 26.66
CA PRO A 100 -15.00 -5.65 26.21
C PRO A 100 -16.13 -4.63 26.32
N ARG A 101 -15.84 -3.46 26.84
CA ARG A 101 -16.76 -2.34 26.88
C ARG A 101 -16.52 -1.37 25.73
N ARG A 102 -17.56 -1.02 25.00
CA ARG A 102 -17.54 0.00 23.94
C ARG A 102 -17.43 1.41 24.57
N LEU A 103 -16.52 2.23 24.09
CA LEU A 103 -16.30 3.60 24.58
C LEU A 103 -16.84 4.66 23.61
N THR A 104 -16.86 4.38 22.32
CA THR A 104 -17.29 5.31 21.28
C THR A 104 -18.38 4.67 20.41
N THR A 105 -19.18 5.51 19.72
CA THR A 105 -20.40 5.05 19.04
C THR A 105 -20.70 5.79 17.74
N HIS A 106 -19.74 6.53 17.18
CA HIS A 106 -19.93 7.23 15.92
C HIS A 106 -19.96 6.25 14.74
N SER A 107 -20.69 6.59 13.67
CA SER A 107 -20.78 5.75 12.46
C SER A 107 -19.54 5.76 11.56
N GLY A 108 -18.60 6.68 11.78
CA GLY A 108 -17.27 6.67 11.15
C GLY A 108 -16.28 5.83 11.94
N SER A 109 -15.14 5.51 11.36
CA SER A 109 -14.11 4.72 12.03
C SER A 109 -13.37 5.52 13.10
N GLU A 110 -13.18 4.91 14.25
CA GLU A 110 -12.50 5.43 15.42
C GLU A 110 -11.40 4.46 15.85
N THR A 111 -10.17 4.95 16.02
CA THR A 111 -9.01 4.10 16.34
C THR A 111 -8.27 4.67 17.55
N PRO A 112 -7.99 3.88 18.61
CA PRO A 112 -7.25 4.35 19.76
C PRO A 112 -5.81 4.69 19.39
N LEU A 113 -5.26 5.74 19.99
CA LEU A 113 -3.90 6.22 19.77
C LEU A 113 -3.02 6.03 21.01
N ALA A 114 -3.51 6.45 22.16
CA ALA A 114 -2.78 6.40 23.44
C ALA A 114 -3.73 6.60 24.61
N PHE A 115 -3.29 6.30 25.82
CA PHE A 115 -3.91 6.78 27.05
C PHE A 115 -3.26 8.10 27.49
N THR A 116 -4.04 9.12 27.87
CA THR A 116 -3.51 10.31 28.54
C THR A 116 -3.22 10.07 30.01
N ASP A 117 -4.04 9.25 30.63
CA ASP A 117 -3.98 8.80 32.01
C ASP A 117 -4.77 7.47 32.13
N ALA A 118 -4.86 6.90 33.32
CA ALA A 118 -5.61 5.65 33.51
C ALA A 118 -7.13 5.78 33.23
N GLY A 119 -7.66 6.99 33.19
CA GLY A 119 -9.10 7.26 33.01
C GLY A 119 -9.53 7.67 31.61
N HIS A 120 -8.60 7.94 30.69
CA HIS A 120 -8.93 8.50 29.39
C HIS A 120 -8.10 7.93 28.24
N VAL A 121 -8.75 7.71 27.11
CA VAL A 121 -8.15 7.25 25.85
C VAL A 121 -8.22 8.35 24.80
N LEU A 122 -7.10 8.62 24.13
CA LEU A 122 -7.06 9.38 22.90
C LEU A 122 -7.37 8.45 21.72
N PHE A 123 -8.13 8.96 20.77
CA PHE A 123 -8.44 8.23 19.55
C PHE A 123 -8.50 9.16 18.35
N SER A 124 -8.27 8.61 17.19
CA SER A 124 -8.36 9.26 15.88
C SER A 124 -9.72 9.02 15.27
N ALA A 125 -10.38 10.08 14.78
CA ALA A 125 -11.65 9.97 14.08
C ALA A 125 -11.87 11.13 13.10
N GLY A 126 -12.61 10.87 12.02
CA GLY A 126 -13.05 11.89 11.06
C GLY A 126 -14.45 12.43 11.41
N ILE A 127 -14.67 12.82 12.66
CA ILE A 127 -15.97 13.31 13.14
C ILE A 127 -16.07 14.81 12.87
N MET A 128 -16.76 15.18 11.79
CA MET A 128 -17.00 16.58 11.49
C MET A 128 -18.22 17.11 12.26
N PRO A 129 -18.17 18.35 12.80
CA PRO A 129 -19.30 18.97 13.52
C PRO A 129 -20.55 19.11 12.67
N SER A 130 -20.40 19.27 11.36
CA SER A 130 -21.46 19.35 10.38
C SER A 130 -20.97 18.79 9.04
N ALA A 131 -21.77 17.96 8.38
CA ALA A 131 -21.49 17.48 7.04
C ALA A 131 -21.42 18.64 6.01
N GLU A 132 -22.15 19.70 6.24
CA GLU A 132 -22.18 20.89 5.38
C GLU A 132 -20.92 21.76 5.51
N ALA A 133 -20.17 21.60 6.60
CA ALA A 133 -18.92 22.33 6.83
C ALA A 133 -17.71 21.69 6.14
N VAL A 134 -17.90 20.54 5.49
CA VAL A 134 -16.81 19.81 4.83
C VAL A 134 -16.62 20.36 3.43
N VAL A 135 -15.69 21.27 3.27
CA VAL A 135 -15.35 21.82 1.95
C VAL A 135 -14.09 21.16 1.42
N PHE A 136 -13.02 21.13 2.22
CA PHE A 136 -11.72 20.53 1.83
C PHE A 136 -10.74 20.59 3.03
N PRO A 137 -9.89 19.58 3.21
CA PRO A 137 -9.87 18.29 2.50
C PRO A 137 -11.07 17.42 2.87
N SER A 138 -11.36 16.46 2.02
CA SER A 138 -12.52 15.59 2.19
C SER A 138 -12.46 14.83 3.53
N ASN A 139 -13.63 14.59 4.08
CA ASN A 139 -13.82 13.83 5.30
C ASN A 139 -13.11 12.47 5.25
N GLY A 140 -12.36 12.13 6.30
CA GLY A 140 -11.63 10.86 6.41
C GLY A 140 -10.15 10.90 5.96
N GLN A 141 -9.69 11.94 5.28
CA GLN A 141 -8.26 12.10 4.97
C GLN A 141 -7.46 12.62 6.16
N PHE A 142 -8.01 13.58 6.90
CA PHE A 142 -7.36 14.21 8.03
C PHE A 142 -8.22 14.04 9.28
N ASN A 143 -7.98 12.96 9.99
CA ASN A 143 -8.68 12.67 11.23
C ASN A 143 -8.23 13.63 12.34
N GLN A 144 -9.17 14.02 13.18
CA GLN A 144 -8.92 14.79 14.39
C GLN A 144 -8.60 13.85 15.55
N VAL A 145 -8.02 14.41 16.61
CA VAL A 145 -7.74 13.70 17.86
C VAL A 145 -8.80 14.02 18.89
N TYR A 146 -9.43 12.99 19.41
CA TYR A 146 -10.45 13.06 20.45
C TYR A 146 -9.99 12.34 21.72
N ARG A 147 -10.62 12.68 22.83
CA ARG A 147 -10.47 12.01 24.11
C ARG A 147 -11.82 11.51 24.61
N VAL A 148 -11.86 10.28 25.09
CA VAL A 148 -13.03 9.69 25.74
C VAL A 148 -12.64 9.10 27.10
N SER A 149 -13.55 9.17 28.07
CA SER A 149 -13.38 8.49 29.35
C SER A 149 -13.41 6.97 29.17
N VAL A 150 -12.63 6.23 29.95
CA VAL A 150 -12.71 4.76 30.02
C VAL A 150 -14.08 4.27 30.53
N GLU A 151 -14.88 5.19 31.12
CA GLU A 151 -16.28 4.91 31.49
C GLU A 151 -17.25 5.18 30.32
N GLY A 152 -16.75 5.63 29.15
CA GLY A 152 -17.56 6.05 28.02
C GLY A 152 -18.07 7.48 28.17
N GLY A 153 -19.12 7.81 27.45
CA GLY A 153 -19.70 9.16 27.44
C GLY A 153 -19.32 9.97 26.20
N ARG A 154 -19.57 11.27 26.23
CA ARG A 154 -19.35 12.15 25.08
C ARG A 154 -17.85 12.42 24.87
N PRO A 155 -17.30 12.12 23.69
CA PRO A 155 -15.91 12.46 23.36
C PRO A 155 -15.70 13.99 23.29
N THR A 156 -14.47 14.41 23.59
CA THR A 156 -14.02 15.82 23.49
C THR A 156 -12.90 15.90 22.47
N MET A 157 -12.99 16.79 21.51
CA MET A 157 -11.92 17.06 20.56
C MET A 157 -10.74 17.72 21.29
N ILE A 158 -9.55 17.17 21.12
CA ILE A 158 -8.30 17.66 21.71
C ILE A 158 -7.49 18.45 20.69
N SER A 159 -7.50 18.00 19.44
CA SER A 159 -6.78 18.66 18.35
C SER A 159 -7.50 18.44 17.03
N SER A 160 -7.60 19.50 16.23
CA SER A 160 -7.99 19.43 14.83
C SER A 160 -6.82 19.03 13.91
N MET A 161 -5.59 19.07 14.42
CA MET A 161 -4.42 18.61 13.68
C MET A 161 -4.45 17.08 13.53
N PRO A 162 -4.18 16.54 12.33
CA PRO A 162 -4.07 15.10 12.12
C PRO A 162 -2.76 14.60 12.74
N MET A 163 -2.87 14.00 13.91
CA MET A 163 -1.76 13.39 14.63
C MET A 163 -1.92 11.87 14.59
N GLU A 164 -0.92 11.17 14.06
CA GLU A 164 -0.89 9.71 14.04
C GLU A 164 0.20 9.18 14.99
N CYS A 165 0.06 7.97 15.51
CA CYS A 165 1.05 7.29 16.37
C CYS A 165 1.53 8.15 17.55
N ILE A 166 0.59 8.56 18.41
CA ILE A 166 0.89 9.44 19.55
C ILE A 166 1.61 8.69 20.68
N SER A 167 2.71 9.26 21.18
CA SER A 167 3.38 8.86 22.40
C SER A 167 3.45 10.03 23.38
N ILE A 168 3.06 9.83 24.64
CA ILE A 168 2.93 10.88 25.64
C ILE A 168 3.94 10.64 26.77
N ASN A 169 4.71 11.67 27.14
CA ASN A 169 5.59 11.60 28.30
C ASN A 169 4.89 12.05 29.60
N LYS A 170 5.59 11.99 30.72
CA LYS A 170 5.04 12.32 32.04
C LYS A 170 4.65 13.79 32.19
N GLU A 171 5.27 14.68 31.43
CA GLU A 171 4.97 16.11 31.37
C GLU A 171 3.78 16.43 30.45
N GLY A 172 3.22 15.42 29.78
CA GLY A 172 2.10 15.59 28.85
C GLY A 172 2.52 16.02 27.44
N ALA A 173 3.82 16.11 27.15
CA ALA A 173 4.29 16.37 25.81
C ALA A 173 4.03 15.15 24.89
N MET A 174 3.52 15.40 23.70
CA MET A 174 3.14 14.38 22.73
C MET A 174 4.12 14.37 21.56
N LEU A 175 4.70 13.21 21.28
CA LEU A 175 5.29 12.94 19.98
C LEU A 175 4.21 12.40 19.06
N TYR A 176 4.27 12.76 17.80
CA TYR A 176 3.39 12.23 16.76
C TYR A 176 4.06 12.28 15.41
N GLN A 177 3.62 11.44 14.50
CA GLN A 177 3.90 11.62 13.08
C GLN A 177 2.80 12.47 12.46
N ASP A 178 3.19 13.41 11.59
CA ASP A 178 2.23 14.25 10.90
C ASP A 178 1.59 13.56 9.70
N LYS A 179 0.51 14.16 9.20
CA LYS A 179 -0.13 13.74 7.95
C LYS A 179 -0.36 14.97 7.10
N LYS A 180 0.47 15.16 6.10
CA LYS A 180 0.47 16.34 5.22
C LYS A 180 -0.44 16.18 4.01
N GLY A 181 -0.79 14.93 3.65
CA GLY A 181 -1.58 14.64 2.46
C GLY A 181 -2.10 13.21 2.44
N TYR A 182 -2.61 12.81 1.26
CA TYR A 182 -2.98 11.44 0.99
C TYR A 182 -1.77 10.65 0.50
N GLU A 183 -1.37 9.66 1.27
CA GLU A 183 -0.22 8.81 0.98
C GLU A 183 -0.58 7.36 1.22
N ASP A 184 -0.16 6.47 0.32
CA ASP A 184 -0.24 5.04 0.56
C ASP A 184 0.72 4.65 1.69
N TYR A 185 0.16 4.27 2.84
CA TYR A 185 0.93 3.89 4.03
C TYR A 185 1.93 2.75 3.76
N TRP A 186 1.66 1.90 2.80
CA TRP A 186 2.47 0.72 2.48
C TRP A 186 3.53 0.98 1.41
N ARG A 187 3.51 2.16 0.79
CA ARG A 187 4.49 2.55 -0.22
C ARG A 187 5.88 2.64 0.38
N LYS A 188 6.85 2.00 -0.28
CA LYS A 188 8.27 1.98 0.13
C LYS A 188 9.05 3.10 -0.57
N HIS A 189 10.08 3.59 0.10
CA HIS A 189 11.07 4.55 -0.45
C HIS A 189 10.41 5.82 -1.01
N HIS A 190 9.34 6.25 -0.38
CA HIS A 190 8.65 7.46 -0.80
C HIS A 190 9.42 8.71 -0.36
N VAL A 191 9.77 9.55 -1.32
CA VAL A 191 10.39 10.86 -1.10
C VAL A 191 9.47 11.92 -1.69
N SER A 192 8.86 12.76 -0.86
CA SER A 192 7.99 13.86 -1.31
C SER A 192 7.77 14.89 -0.21
N PRO A 193 7.25 16.09 -0.56
CA PRO A 193 6.88 17.10 0.42
C PRO A 193 5.79 16.66 1.42
N ILE A 194 5.05 15.61 1.12
CA ILE A 194 4.00 15.06 2.00
C ILE A 194 4.45 13.83 2.79
N ALA A 195 5.74 13.40 2.65
CA ALA A 195 6.31 12.38 3.52
C ALA A 195 6.20 12.79 4.99
N ARG A 196 5.97 11.83 5.85
CA ARG A 196 5.74 12.06 7.28
C ARG A 196 7.02 12.43 7.99
N ASP A 197 6.89 13.36 8.92
CA ASP A 197 7.93 13.75 9.87
C ASP A 197 7.46 13.54 11.31
N ILE A 198 8.43 13.47 12.22
CA ILE A 198 8.14 13.44 13.65
C ILE A 198 8.06 14.85 14.20
N TRP A 199 6.98 15.12 14.90
CA TRP A 199 6.70 16.38 15.58
C TRP A 199 6.50 16.18 17.08
N MET A 200 6.70 17.25 17.82
CA MET A 200 6.40 17.33 19.24
C MET A 200 5.39 18.45 19.50
N TYR A 201 4.32 18.09 20.19
CA TYR A 201 3.35 19.02 20.77
C TYR A 201 3.62 19.15 22.26
N THR A 202 3.78 20.38 22.74
CA THR A 202 3.92 20.69 24.15
C THR A 202 2.68 21.47 24.62
N PRO A 203 1.86 20.91 25.54
CA PRO A 203 0.67 21.57 26.04
C PRO A 203 1.03 22.78 26.91
N GLY A 204 0.14 23.78 26.97
CA GLY A 204 0.31 24.99 27.77
C GLY A 204 -0.75 26.03 27.44
N LYS A 205 -0.64 27.22 28.05
CA LYS A 205 -1.50 28.37 27.70
C LYS A 205 -1.32 28.77 26.24
N GLU A 206 -0.08 28.65 25.75
CA GLU A 206 0.31 28.82 24.36
C GLU A 206 0.93 27.50 23.89
N PRO A 207 0.14 26.59 23.26
CA PRO A 207 0.64 25.31 22.80
C PRO A 207 1.77 25.48 21.77
N GLN A 208 2.82 24.68 21.89
CA GLN A 208 3.96 24.72 20.99
C GLN A 208 3.99 23.46 20.12
N TYR A 209 4.23 23.65 18.81
CA TYR A 209 4.45 22.57 17.84
C TYR A 209 5.87 22.70 17.30
N ARG A 210 6.63 21.63 17.40
CA ARG A 210 8.02 21.61 16.96
C ARG A 210 8.28 20.38 16.09
N GLN A 211 8.75 20.61 14.86
CA GLN A 211 9.25 19.55 14.00
C GLN A 211 10.59 19.02 14.52
N LEU A 212 10.74 17.71 14.62
CA LEU A 212 11.93 17.05 15.15
C LEU A 212 12.76 16.36 14.07
N THR A 213 12.14 15.93 12.96
CA THR A 213 12.84 15.31 11.83
C THR A 213 12.54 16.07 10.54
N THR A 214 13.44 15.97 9.57
CA THR A 214 13.38 16.67 8.28
C THR A 214 13.99 15.82 7.16
N PHE A 215 13.94 14.51 7.31
CA PHE A 215 14.35 13.60 6.24
C PHE A 215 13.37 13.71 5.07
N GLY A 216 13.87 13.65 3.83
CA GLY A 216 13.01 13.78 2.64
C GLY A 216 12.10 12.58 2.37
N GLY A 217 12.29 11.46 3.06
CA GLY A 217 11.43 10.28 3.08
C GLY A 217 10.62 10.18 4.36
N GLU A 218 10.19 8.98 4.68
CA GLU A 218 9.24 8.72 5.77
C GLU A 218 9.93 8.52 7.13
N ASP A 219 9.54 9.31 8.13
CA ASP A 219 9.82 9.11 9.54
C ASP A 219 8.51 8.83 10.30
N ARG A 220 8.43 7.70 11.03
CA ARG A 220 7.17 7.19 11.59
C ARG A 220 7.30 6.67 13.01
N GLU A 221 6.14 6.44 13.65
CA GLU A 221 5.96 5.70 14.90
C GLU A 221 6.90 6.16 16.03
N PRO A 222 6.86 7.44 16.43
CA PRO A 222 7.71 7.94 17.48
C PRO A 222 7.27 7.41 18.86
N VAL A 223 8.23 7.07 19.71
CA VAL A 223 7.98 6.68 21.10
C VAL A 223 9.00 7.35 22.03
N TRP A 224 8.52 7.87 23.17
CA TRP A 224 9.40 8.39 24.19
C TRP A 224 10.26 7.30 24.84
N ALA A 225 11.51 7.63 25.10
CA ALA A 225 12.34 6.85 26.01
C ALA A 225 11.88 7.10 27.48
N PRO A 226 12.26 6.22 28.43
CA PRO A 226 11.86 6.34 29.83
C PRO A 226 12.30 7.66 30.51
N ASP A 227 13.34 8.30 29.99
CA ASP A 227 13.84 9.58 30.47
C ASP A 227 12.91 10.77 30.13
N GLY A 228 11.90 10.54 29.28
CA GLY A 228 10.95 11.56 28.80
C GLY A 228 11.58 12.68 27.97
N LYS A 229 12.86 12.54 27.58
CA LYS A 229 13.65 13.54 26.84
C LYS A 229 14.15 13.00 25.52
N THR A 230 14.61 11.76 25.49
CA THR A 230 15.04 11.05 24.30
C THR A 230 13.84 10.34 23.66
N PHE A 231 13.86 10.13 22.37
CA PHE A 231 12.82 9.38 21.67
C PHE A 231 13.40 8.41 20.65
N TYR A 232 12.64 7.38 20.35
CA TYR A 232 12.88 6.44 19.28
C TYR A 232 11.84 6.64 18.18
N TYR A 233 12.20 6.32 16.94
CA TYR A 233 11.29 6.41 15.80
C TYR A 233 11.76 5.48 14.67
N LEU A 234 10.91 5.22 13.71
CA LEU A 234 11.25 4.49 12.50
C LEU A 234 11.60 5.48 11.38
N SER A 235 12.71 5.24 10.69
CA SER A 235 13.13 5.99 9.52
C SER A 235 13.63 5.06 8.43
N GLU A 236 13.36 5.39 7.18
CA GLU A 236 13.91 4.69 6.01
C GLU A 236 15.13 5.40 5.42
N GLU A 237 15.78 6.30 6.16
CA GLU A 237 16.96 7.08 5.71
C GLU A 237 18.06 6.20 5.12
N ASN A 238 18.23 4.97 5.60
CA ASN A 238 19.19 3.99 5.09
C ASN A 238 18.54 2.88 4.25
N GLY A 239 17.48 3.17 3.52
CA GLY A 239 16.87 2.31 2.51
C GLY A 239 15.76 1.38 3.00
N SER A 240 15.61 1.14 4.30
CA SER A 240 14.48 0.40 4.90
C SER A 240 14.17 0.96 6.27
N PHE A 241 12.91 0.87 6.69
CA PHE A 241 12.56 1.32 8.04
C PHE A 241 13.38 0.56 9.09
N ASN A 242 14.12 1.34 9.86
CA ASN A 242 14.92 0.90 11.01
C ASN A 242 14.62 1.79 12.21
N ILE A 243 15.01 1.33 13.41
CA ILE A 243 14.84 2.09 14.65
C ILE A 243 16.00 3.06 14.80
N TYR A 244 15.67 4.33 15.03
CA TYR A 244 16.59 5.41 15.33
C TYR A 244 16.31 5.98 16.71
N ARG A 245 17.34 6.50 17.35
CA ARG A 245 17.27 7.24 18.63
C ARG A 245 17.75 8.68 18.44
N ARG A 246 17.04 9.62 19.03
CA ARG A 246 17.37 11.05 18.97
C ARG A 246 16.90 11.80 20.22
N THR A 247 17.62 12.87 20.60
CA THR A 247 17.14 13.86 21.55
C THR A 247 16.65 15.09 20.79
N PRO A 248 15.51 15.72 21.15
CA PRO A 248 15.05 16.94 20.50
C PRO A 248 16.12 18.04 20.56
N GLY A 249 16.66 18.42 19.40
CA GLY A 249 17.76 19.40 19.29
C GLY A 249 19.08 18.80 18.82
N ASP A 250 19.25 17.49 18.86
CA ASP A 250 20.44 16.84 18.31
C ASP A 250 20.47 16.96 16.77
N ALA A 251 21.66 17.22 16.23
CA ALA A 251 21.85 17.33 14.78
C ALA A 251 21.75 15.98 14.06
N LYS A 252 22.07 14.87 14.75
CA LYS A 252 22.09 13.52 14.17
C LYS A 252 21.35 12.52 15.06
N ALA A 253 20.68 11.57 14.41
CA ALA A 253 20.11 10.40 15.04
C ALA A 253 21.14 9.24 15.11
N VAL A 254 20.91 8.32 16.03
CA VAL A 254 21.69 7.09 16.17
C VAL A 254 20.82 5.93 15.71
N GLN A 255 21.23 5.22 14.66
CA GLN A 255 20.57 4.01 14.17
C GLN A 255 20.84 2.84 15.13
N LEU A 256 19.78 2.11 15.51
CA LEU A 256 19.84 0.98 16.43
C LEU A 256 19.66 -0.38 15.77
N THR A 257 18.96 -0.45 14.64
CA THR A 257 18.77 -1.69 13.86
C THR A 257 19.24 -1.48 12.42
N HIS A 258 19.64 -2.58 11.73
CA HIS A 258 20.29 -2.50 10.41
C HIS A 258 19.67 -3.49 9.42
N TYR A 259 18.35 -3.56 9.37
CA TYR A 259 17.63 -4.40 8.41
C TYR A 259 17.66 -3.78 7.01
N THR A 260 17.86 -4.60 5.98
CA THR A 260 18.06 -4.14 4.59
C THR A 260 16.95 -4.56 3.63
N LYS A 261 16.10 -5.53 4.00
CA LYS A 261 15.05 -6.06 3.10
C LYS A 261 13.66 -5.63 3.52
N ASN A 262 13.26 -6.02 4.73
CA ASN A 262 11.90 -5.79 5.25
C ASN A 262 11.90 -4.62 6.23
N PRO A 263 10.81 -3.84 6.29
CA PRO A 263 10.71 -2.72 7.21
C PRO A 263 10.41 -3.19 8.63
N VAL A 264 10.98 -2.49 9.61
CA VAL A 264 10.51 -2.50 10.99
C VAL A 264 9.17 -1.78 11.07
N ARG A 265 8.24 -2.25 11.92
CA ARG A 265 6.90 -1.69 12.13
C ARG A 265 6.45 -1.85 13.58
N TYR A 266 5.43 -1.09 13.98
CA TYR A 266 4.76 -1.21 15.28
C TYR A 266 5.71 -1.01 16.46
N LEU A 267 6.49 0.08 16.40
CA LEU A 267 7.45 0.42 17.45
C LEU A 267 6.73 0.86 18.71
N SER A 268 7.11 0.30 19.84
CA SER A 268 6.65 0.68 21.17
C SER A 268 7.77 0.55 22.19
N ALA A 269 7.62 1.20 23.35
CA ALA A 269 8.63 1.20 24.41
C ALA A 269 8.00 0.98 25.79
N ALA A 270 8.67 0.21 26.64
CA ALA A 270 8.34 0.04 28.03
C ALA A 270 9.12 1.02 28.93
N THR A 271 8.70 1.16 30.18
CA THR A 271 9.35 2.06 31.15
C THR A 271 10.74 1.60 31.60
N ASP A 272 11.10 0.34 31.37
CA ASP A 272 12.46 -0.19 31.56
C ASP A 272 13.41 0.11 30.41
N GLY A 273 12.92 0.75 29.33
CA GLY A 273 13.67 1.10 28.12
C GLY A 273 13.64 0.02 27.05
N ARG A 274 12.97 -1.08 27.26
CA ARG A 274 12.81 -2.14 26.26
C ARG A 274 11.92 -1.68 25.13
N LEU A 275 12.40 -1.82 23.91
CA LEU A 275 11.63 -1.59 22.69
C LEU A 275 10.98 -2.91 22.25
N CYS A 276 9.79 -2.81 21.68
CA CYS A 276 9.10 -3.91 21.00
C CYS A 276 8.70 -3.44 19.61
N TYR A 277 8.85 -4.31 18.62
CA TYR A 277 8.54 -4.01 17.23
C TYR A 277 8.24 -5.27 16.42
N GLY A 278 7.55 -5.10 15.31
CA GLY A 278 7.32 -6.12 14.30
C GLY A 278 8.40 -6.11 13.22
N PHE A 279 8.85 -7.28 12.81
CA PHE A 279 9.75 -7.45 11.68
C PHE A 279 9.47 -8.80 11.01
N ASP A 280 9.31 -8.79 9.68
CA ASP A 280 9.04 -9.99 8.86
C ASP A 280 7.86 -10.85 9.35
N GLY A 281 6.79 -10.18 9.82
CA GLY A 281 5.58 -10.85 10.34
C GLY A 281 5.69 -11.40 11.76
N GLU A 282 6.84 -11.24 12.41
CA GLU A 282 7.15 -11.70 13.76
C GLU A 282 7.40 -10.54 14.73
N ILE A 283 7.48 -10.80 16.01
CA ILE A 283 7.68 -9.80 17.07
C ILE A 283 9.08 -9.92 17.66
N TYR A 284 9.73 -8.78 17.83
CA TYR A 284 11.07 -8.66 18.41
C TYR A 284 11.08 -7.68 19.57
N THR A 285 12.03 -7.87 20.49
CA THR A 285 12.37 -6.90 21.53
C THR A 285 13.84 -6.51 21.46
N LEU A 286 14.14 -5.26 21.89
CA LEU A 286 15.48 -4.71 21.91
C LEU A 286 15.67 -3.83 23.13
N LEU A 287 16.67 -4.11 23.95
CA LEU A 287 17.21 -3.15 24.92
C LEU A 287 18.26 -2.29 24.19
N PRO A 288 18.17 -0.95 24.22
CA PRO A 288 19.16 -0.11 23.54
C PRO A 288 20.59 -0.41 23.99
N GLY A 289 21.46 -0.72 23.03
CA GLY A 289 22.82 -1.17 23.29
C GLY A 289 23.00 -2.69 23.39
N GLY A 290 21.90 -3.47 23.33
CA GLY A 290 21.91 -4.92 23.22
C GLY A 290 21.58 -5.40 21.79
N GLU A 291 21.38 -6.70 21.65
CA GLU A 291 20.96 -7.31 20.41
C GLU A 291 19.45 -7.51 20.37
N ALA A 292 18.87 -7.43 19.16
CA ALA A 292 17.47 -7.73 18.91
C ALA A 292 17.17 -9.20 19.22
N GLN A 293 16.10 -9.45 20.00
CA GLN A 293 15.69 -10.78 20.39
C GLN A 293 14.29 -11.08 19.84
N LYS A 294 14.18 -12.15 19.07
CA LYS A 294 12.89 -12.66 18.61
C LYS A 294 12.08 -13.20 19.79
N VAL A 295 10.83 -12.79 19.88
CA VAL A 295 9.88 -13.33 20.84
C VAL A 295 9.29 -14.63 20.27
N ASN A 296 9.66 -15.77 20.84
CA ASN A 296 9.15 -17.06 20.40
C ASN A 296 7.71 -17.24 20.89
N ILE A 297 6.74 -17.16 19.98
CA ILE A 297 5.31 -17.19 20.29
C ILE A 297 4.69 -18.48 19.76
N SER A 298 3.89 -19.15 20.59
CA SER A 298 3.00 -20.23 20.18
C SER A 298 1.55 -19.79 20.38
N ILE A 299 0.72 -20.00 19.37
CA ILE A 299 -0.73 -19.77 19.44
C ILE A 299 -1.41 -21.13 19.41
N VAL A 300 -2.10 -21.47 20.51
CA VAL A 300 -2.89 -22.71 20.60
C VAL A 300 -4.34 -22.32 20.35
N SER A 301 -4.87 -22.81 19.25
CA SER A 301 -6.26 -22.59 18.85
C SER A 301 -6.81 -23.92 18.32
N ASP A 302 -8.03 -24.30 18.72
CA ASP A 302 -8.74 -25.41 18.11
C ASP A 302 -9.52 -25.01 16.87
N ARG A 303 -9.25 -23.79 16.35
CA ARG A 303 -9.82 -23.37 15.09
C ARG A 303 -9.41 -24.36 14.01
N ASN A 304 -10.38 -25.04 13.48
CA ASN A 304 -10.23 -25.90 12.32
C ASN A 304 -10.12 -25.03 11.06
N ASP A 305 -9.05 -24.21 11.03
CA ASP A 305 -8.73 -23.39 9.88
C ASP A 305 -8.43 -24.35 8.73
N LYS A 306 -9.35 -24.47 7.80
CA LYS A 306 -9.08 -25.19 6.57
C LYS A 306 -7.97 -24.44 5.85
N ASP A 307 -6.96 -25.13 5.40
CA ASP A 307 -5.85 -24.55 4.61
C ASP A 307 -6.35 -23.84 3.35
N ILE A 308 -7.56 -24.17 2.91
CA ILE A 308 -8.21 -23.59 1.74
C ILE A 308 -9.59 -23.07 2.12
N ILE A 309 -9.76 -21.76 2.02
CA ILE A 309 -11.07 -21.09 2.12
C ILE A 309 -11.53 -20.77 0.71
N ARG A 310 -12.65 -21.35 0.28
CA ARG A 310 -13.31 -21.00 -0.97
C ARG A 310 -14.30 -19.86 -0.72
N GLN A 311 -14.08 -18.73 -1.39
CA GLN A 311 -14.94 -17.56 -1.28
C GLN A 311 -15.35 -17.09 -2.67
N ILE A 312 -16.61 -16.70 -2.81
CA ILE A 312 -17.07 -15.93 -3.98
C ILE A 312 -16.77 -14.46 -3.65
N LYS A 313 -15.94 -13.83 -4.48
CA LYS A 313 -15.62 -12.40 -4.37
C LYS A 313 -16.35 -11.65 -5.48
N SER A 314 -17.08 -10.61 -5.11
CA SER A 314 -17.77 -9.69 -6.03
C SER A 314 -17.07 -8.33 -6.14
N SER A 315 -15.99 -8.11 -5.38
CA SER A 315 -15.24 -6.85 -5.34
C SER A 315 -13.81 -7.08 -4.83
N GLY A 316 -12.99 -6.06 -4.90
CA GLY A 316 -11.64 -6.04 -4.34
C GLY A 316 -10.53 -6.33 -5.36
N ALA A 317 -10.85 -6.48 -6.65
CA ALA A 317 -9.83 -6.43 -7.70
C ALA A 317 -9.33 -4.97 -7.84
N THR A 318 -8.02 -4.80 -7.89
CA THR A 318 -7.37 -3.47 -7.92
C THR A 318 -6.91 -3.07 -9.32
N GLU A 319 -6.46 -4.04 -10.10
CA GLU A 319 -6.00 -3.84 -11.48
C GLU A 319 -6.49 -4.99 -12.35
N MET A 320 -6.68 -4.74 -13.64
CA MET A 320 -7.09 -5.78 -14.58
C MET A 320 -6.58 -5.54 -15.99
N ALA A 321 -6.41 -6.65 -16.73
CA ALA A 321 -6.13 -6.66 -18.15
C ALA A 321 -7.01 -7.71 -18.85
N VAL A 322 -7.45 -7.39 -20.07
CA VAL A 322 -8.25 -8.31 -20.90
C VAL A 322 -7.31 -9.01 -21.90
N SER A 323 -7.48 -10.31 -22.06
CA SER A 323 -6.72 -11.06 -23.06
C SER A 323 -6.99 -10.52 -24.48
N PRO A 324 -6.02 -10.61 -25.42
CA PRO A 324 -6.18 -10.09 -26.78
C PRO A 324 -7.40 -10.65 -27.53
N ASP A 325 -7.82 -11.87 -27.21
CA ASP A 325 -9.00 -12.51 -27.80
C ASP A 325 -10.31 -12.25 -27.02
N GLY A 326 -10.25 -11.48 -25.93
CA GLY A 326 -11.39 -11.12 -25.08
C GLY A 326 -11.97 -12.26 -24.24
N LYS A 327 -11.31 -13.43 -24.17
CA LYS A 327 -11.86 -14.61 -23.49
C LYS A 327 -11.47 -14.73 -22.03
N GLU A 328 -10.39 -14.09 -21.62
CA GLU A 328 -9.88 -14.11 -20.25
C GLU A 328 -9.65 -12.69 -19.75
N VAL A 329 -9.79 -12.53 -18.43
CA VAL A 329 -9.41 -11.32 -17.71
C VAL A 329 -8.40 -11.70 -16.64
N ALA A 330 -7.22 -11.11 -16.69
CA ALA A 330 -6.26 -11.14 -15.60
C ALA A 330 -6.56 -9.99 -14.63
N PHE A 331 -6.43 -10.24 -13.34
CA PHE A 331 -6.66 -9.22 -12.32
C PHE A 331 -5.82 -9.49 -11.07
N VAL A 332 -5.61 -8.45 -10.28
CA VAL A 332 -4.93 -8.56 -8.98
C VAL A 332 -5.97 -8.55 -7.87
N LEU A 333 -5.90 -9.51 -6.97
CA LEU A 333 -6.75 -9.61 -5.80
C LEU A 333 -5.89 -9.95 -4.57
N ARG A 334 -5.89 -9.07 -3.58
CA ARG A 334 -5.11 -9.21 -2.33
C ARG A 334 -3.61 -9.45 -2.56
N GLY A 335 -3.07 -8.88 -3.63
CA GLY A 335 -1.65 -8.99 -3.96
C GLY A 335 -1.25 -10.21 -4.77
N ASP A 336 -2.19 -11.06 -5.17
CA ASP A 336 -1.95 -12.18 -6.09
C ASP A 336 -2.60 -11.92 -7.45
N VAL A 337 -1.97 -12.45 -8.50
CA VAL A 337 -2.49 -12.43 -9.87
C VAL A 337 -3.39 -13.62 -10.11
N TYR A 338 -4.59 -13.37 -10.63
CA TYR A 338 -5.57 -14.35 -11.04
C TYR A 338 -5.95 -14.15 -12.51
N VAL A 339 -6.39 -15.21 -13.16
CA VAL A 339 -7.05 -15.14 -14.48
C VAL A 339 -8.40 -15.82 -14.40
N THR A 340 -9.41 -15.17 -14.93
CA THR A 340 -10.77 -15.73 -15.03
C THR A 340 -11.28 -15.77 -16.47
N SER A 341 -12.03 -16.81 -16.82
CA SER A 341 -12.75 -16.88 -18.09
C SER A 341 -13.94 -15.91 -18.07
N VAL A 342 -14.11 -15.14 -19.13
CA VAL A 342 -15.22 -14.21 -19.31
C VAL A 342 -16.56 -14.96 -19.37
N GLU A 343 -16.61 -16.04 -20.14
CA GLU A 343 -17.84 -16.80 -20.37
C GLU A 343 -18.17 -17.77 -19.24
N TYR A 344 -17.19 -18.58 -18.83
CA TYR A 344 -17.43 -19.72 -17.92
C TYR A 344 -17.10 -19.43 -16.46
N LYS A 345 -16.56 -18.25 -16.14
CA LYS A 345 -16.18 -17.82 -14.77
C LYS A 345 -15.20 -18.76 -14.05
N THR A 346 -14.53 -19.65 -14.79
CA THR A 346 -13.43 -20.46 -14.25
C THR A 346 -12.28 -19.54 -13.90
N THR A 347 -11.82 -19.57 -12.66
CA THR A 347 -10.74 -18.70 -12.17
C THR A 347 -9.56 -19.54 -11.74
N LYS A 348 -8.37 -19.10 -12.13
CA LYS A 348 -7.09 -19.70 -11.75
C LYS A 348 -6.19 -18.67 -11.08
N GLN A 349 -5.60 -19.05 -9.98
CA GLN A 349 -4.51 -18.29 -9.34
C GLN A 349 -3.23 -18.51 -10.14
N ILE A 350 -2.55 -17.43 -10.52
CA ILE A 350 -1.31 -17.45 -11.30
C ILE A 350 -0.11 -17.35 -10.37
N THR A 351 -0.16 -16.44 -9.41
CA THR A 351 0.89 -16.29 -8.39
C THR A 351 0.40 -16.81 -7.04
N ASN A 352 1.31 -17.36 -6.26
CA ASN A 352 1.04 -17.84 -4.91
C ASN A 352 2.32 -17.64 -4.09
N THR A 353 2.61 -16.40 -3.76
CA THR A 353 3.80 -16.01 -3.02
C THR A 353 3.43 -15.31 -1.72
N SER A 354 4.37 -15.15 -0.82
CA SER A 354 4.18 -14.33 0.38
C SER A 354 4.38 -12.83 0.13
N CYS A 355 4.68 -12.46 -1.13
CA CYS A 355 4.92 -11.09 -1.56
C CYS A 355 3.72 -10.53 -2.30
N GLN A 356 3.67 -9.22 -2.48
CA GLN A 356 2.64 -8.56 -3.24
C GLN A 356 2.99 -8.53 -4.73
N GLU A 357 2.03 -8.85 -5.58
CA GLU A 357 2.03 -8.60 -7.02
C GLU A 357 1.05 -7.49 -7.37
N ARG A 358 1.39 -6.71 -8.40
CA ARG A 358 0.56 -5.59 -8.90
C ARG A 358 0.70 -5.42 -10.41
N THR A 359 -0.25 -4.70 -10.99
CA THR A 359 -0.21 -4.23 -12.38
C THR A 359 0.09 -5.32 -13.39
N VAL A 360 -0.97 -6.00 -13.81
CA VAL A 360 -0.86 -7.11 -14.76
C VAL A 360 -1.20 -6.66 -16.19
N ASP A 361 -0.48 -7.19 -17.19
CA ASP A 361 -0.80 -7.04 -18.60
C ASP A 361 -0.58 -8.33 -19.39
N PHE A 362 -1.32 -8.50 -20.50
CA PHE A 362 -1.18 -9.63 -21.42
C PHE A 362 -0.22 -9.30 -22.56
N ALA A 363 0.64 -10.24 -22.89
CA ALA A 363 1.31 -10.21 -24.19
C ALA A 363 0.29 -10.32 -25.32
N PRO A 364 0.54 -9.71 -26.50
CA PRO A 364 -0.37 -9.77 -27.65
C PRO A 364 -0.68 -11.18 -28.17
N ASP A 365 0.15 -12.17 -27.86
CA ASP A 365 -0.09 -13.57 -28.19
C ASP A 365 -1.07 -14.28 -27.21
N GLY A 366 -1.49 -13.61 -26.14
CA GLY A 366 -2.38 -14.14 -25.11
C GLY A 366 -1.79 -15.24 -24.25
N ARG A 367 -0.47 -15.54 -24.37
CA ARG A 367 0.17 -16.69 -23.73
C ARG A 367 1.13 -16.32 -22.60
N THR A 368 1.42 -15.05 -22.44
CA THR A 368 2.31 -14.53 -21.39
C THR A 368 1.65 -13.38 -20.69
N LEU A 369 1.73 -13.38 -19.36
CA LEU A 369 1.40 -12.25 -18.50
C LEU A 369 2.69 -11.58 -18.05
N VAL A 370 2.67 -10.27 -17.90
CA VAL A 370 3.69 -9.51 -17.19
C VAL A 370 3.05 -8.82 -15.99
N TYR A 371 3.77 -8.75 -14.88
CA TYR A 371 3.34 -8.07 -13.65
C TYR A 371 4.53 -7.61 -12.82
N ALA A 372 4.30 -6.67 -11.92
CA ALA A 372 5.28 -6.26 -10.93
C ALA A 372 5.14 -7.10 -9.66
N SER A 373 6.24 -7.51 -9.04
CA SER A 373 6.28 -8.23 -7.77
C SER A 373 7.39 -7.68 -6.85
N GLU A 374 7.12 -7.59 -5.55
CA GLU A 374 8.09 -7.12 -4.57
C GLU A 374 9.02 -8.20 -4.02
N ARG A 375 9.11 -9.34 -4.67
CA ARG A 375 10.01 -10.44 -4.29
C ARG A 375 11.47 -9.97 -4.21
N GLY A 376 12.16 -10.36 -3.17
CA GLY A 376 13.53 -9.92 -2.94
C GLY A 376 13.65 -8.53 -2.34
N GLY A 377 12.55 -7.91 -1.90
CA GLY A 377 12.51 -6.63 -1.18
C GLY A 377 12.47 -5.40 -2.07
N LEU A 378 12.42 -5.56 -3.39
CA LEU A 378 12.30 -4.49 -4.36
C LEU A 378 11.33 -4.88 -5.47
N TRP A 379 10.48 -3.97 -5.90
CA TRP A 379 9.57 -4.19 -7.02
C TRP A 379 10.34 -4.45 -8.31
N GLN A 380 10.05 -5.56 -8.95
CA GLN A 380 10.66 -5.97 -10.22
C GLN A 380 9.61 -6.60 -11.13
N LEU A 381 9.88 -6.64 -12.43
CA LEU A 381 8.97 -7.23 -13.39
C LEU A 381 9.20 -8.74 -13.52
N TYR A 382 8.10 -9.46 -13.54
CA TYR A 382 8.04 -10.91 -13.75
C TYR A 382 7.11 -11.24 -14.90
N THR A 383 7.36 -12.36 -15.55
CA THR A 383 6.47 -12.92 -16.58
C THR A 383 6.03 -14.31 -16.18
N SER A 384 4.78 -14.66 -16.51
CA SER A 384 4.25 -16.01 -16.39
C SER A 384 3.73 -16.47 -17.74
N THR A 385 4.28 -17.57 -18.28
CA THR A 385 4.02 -18.05 -19.65
C THR A 385 3.43 -19.44 -19.64
N ILE A 386 2.43 -19.70 -20.48
CA ILE A 386 1.87 -21.04 -20.73
C ILE A 386 2.90 -21.90 -21.45
N VAL A 387 3.35 -22.99 -20.80
CA VAL A 387 4.44 -23.85 -21.30
C VAL A 387 4.02 -24.71 -22.47
N ARG A 388 2.85 -25.38 -22.36
CA ARG A 388 2.41 -26.32 -23.36
C ARG A 388 1.80 -25.65 -24.59
N LYS A 389 2.22 -26.00 -25.78
CA LYS A 389 1.81 -25.36 -27.04
C LYS A 389 0.33 -25.59 -27.38
N ASP A 390 -0.24 -26.71 -26.97
CA ASP A 390 -1.64 -27.10 -27.18
C ASP A 390 -2.59 -26.39 -26.21
N GLU A 391 -2.09 -25.85 -25.06
CA GLU A 391 -2.87 -25.07 -24.12
C GLU A 391 -2.91 -23.60 -24.57
N LYS A 392 -4.11 -23.03 -24.69
CA LYS A 392 -4.30 -21.68 -25.23
C LYS A 392 -4.71 -20.66 -24.16
N LEU A 393 -5.30 -21.11 -23.05
CA LEU A 393 -5.90 -20.29 -22.03
C LEU A 393 -5.21 -20.52 -20.68
N PHE A 394 -4.99 -19.46 -19.93
CA PHE A 394 -4.42 -19.53 -18.58
C PHE A 394 -5.30 -20.32 -17.62
N THR A 395 -6.61 -20.15 -17.72
CA THR A 395 -7.58 -20.82 -16.84
C THR A 395 -7.49 -22.35 -16.91
N TYR A 396 -7.03 -22.90 -18.03
CA TYR A 396 -6.87 -24.35 -18.23
C TYR A 396 -5.40 -24.80 -18.37
N ALA A 397 -4.45 -23.88 -18.36
CA ALA A 397 -3.03 -24.22 -18.46
C ALA A 397 -2.61 -25.14 -17.31
N THR A 398 -1.95 -26.24 -17.60
CA THR A 398 -1.50 -27.22 -16.61
C THR A 398 -0.09 -26.93 -16.11
N ALA A 399 0.70 -26.17 -16.87
CA ALA A 399 2.05 -25.75 -16.51
C ALA A 399 2.31 -24.31 -16.94
N LEU A 400 2.76 -23.51 -15.99
CA LEU A 400 3.21 -22.14 -16.20
C LEU A 400 4.72 -22.05 -15.92
N LYS A 401 5.43 -21.22 -16.69
CA LYS A 401 6.82 -20.87 -16.44
C LYS A 401 6.87 -19.42 -16.01
N GLU A 402 7.36 -19.18 -14.82
CA GLU A 402 7.58 -17.85 -14.31
C GLU A 402 9.06 -17.46 -14.45
N GLU A 403 9.32 -16.22 -14.86
CA GLU A 403 10.67 -15.68 -15.02
C GLU A 403 10.72 -14.23 -14.56
N ARG A 404 11.81 -13.86 -13.88
CA ARG A 404 12.11 -12.46 -13.59
C ARG A 404 12.61 -11.79 -14.88
N LEU A 405 11.94 -10.72 -15.29
CA LEU A 405 12.26 -10.01 -16.53
C LEU A 405 13.38 -8.98 -16.33
N ILE A 406 13.34 -8.22 -15.22
CA ILE A 406 14.30 -7.17 -14.88
C ILE A 406 15.01 -7.53 -13.57
N ASN A 407 16.31 -7.28 -13.54
CA ASN A 407 17.14 -7.40 -12.35
C ASN A 407 17.99 -6.13 -12.22
N SER A 408 17.48 -5.15 -11.49
CA SER A 408 18.13 -3.86 -11.26
C SER A 408 18.00 -3.46 -9.79
N ASP A 409 18.76 -2.44 -9.38
CA ASP A 409 18.68 -1.84 -8.04
C ASP A 409 17.59 -0.77 -7.95
N ALA A 410 16.85 -0.53 -9.04
CA ALA A 410 15.72 0.39 -9.10
C ALA A 410 14.39 -0.38 -9.12
N ALA A 411 13.38 0.16 -8.48
CA ALA A 411 12.04 -0.41 -8.46
C ALA A 411 11.34 -0.23 -9.83
N SER A 412 10.64 -1.26 -10.30
CA SER A 412 9.95 -1.30 -11.60
C SER A 412 8.46 -1.57 -11.43
N PHE A 413 7.62 -0.74 -12.05
CA PHE A 413 6.16 -0.72 -11.90
C PHE A 413 5.44 -0.63 -13.23
N GLN A 414 4.14 -0.92 -13.25
CA GLN A 414 3.19 -0.70 -14.34
C GLN A 414 3.68 -1.18 -15.71
N PRO A 415 4.07 -2.45 -15.88
CA PRO A 415 4.49 -2.94 -17.18
C PRO A 415 3.33 -2.97 -18.17
N GLN A 416 3.59 -2.56 -19.41
CA GLN A 416 2.67 -2.66 -20.55
C GLN A 416 3.38 -3.17 -21.77
N TYR A 417 2.86 -4.22 -22.42
CA TYR A 417 3.38 -4.70 -23.69
C TYR A 417 3.16 -3.67 -24.80
N SER A 418 4.13 -3.56 -25.69
CA SER A 418 3.89 -2.93 -26.99
C SER A 418 2.90 -3.78 -27.81
N PRO A 419 2.02 -3.19 -28.63
CA PRO A 419 1.07 -3.95 -29.45
C PRO A 419 1.70 -4.99 -30.37
N ASP A 420 2.95 -4.80 -30.80
CA ASP A 420 3.70 -5.77 -31.61
C ASP A 420 4.38 -6.89 -30.77
N GLY A 421 4.29 -6.82 -29.45
CA GLY A 421 4.80 -7.80 -28.50
C GLY A 421 6.32 -7.87 -28.36
N LYS A 422 7.06 -6.91 -28.90
CA LYS A 422 8.53 -6.94 -28.87
C LYS A 422 9.14 -6.24 -27.68
N GLU A 423 8.39 -5.36 -27.05
CA GLU A 423 8.88 -4.48 -25.99
C GLU A 423 7.87 -4.37 -24.84
N ILE A 424 8.34 -3.94 -23.69
CA ILE A 424 7.52 -3.59 -22.54
C ILE A 424 7.95 -2.20 -22.05
N ALA A 425 6.98 -1.27 -21.96
CA ALA A 425 7.16 -0.03 -21.23
C ALA A 425 6.84 -0.23 -19.75
N PHE A 426 7.55 0.48 -18.88
CA PHE A 426 7.34 0.41 -17.44
C PHE A 426 7.84 1.69 -16.75
N LEU A 427 7.44 1.89 -15.50
CA LEU A 427 7.93 2.98 -14.67
C LEU A 427 9.09 2.50 -13.79
N GLU A 428 10.25 3.13 -13.92
CA GLU A 428 11.36 2.98 -12.98
C GLU A 428 11.21 4.05 -11.89
N ASN A 429 11.29 3.62 -10.62
CA ASN A 429 11.13 4.49 -9.45
C ASN A 429 9.86 5.36 -9.52
N ARG A 430 8.78 4.81 -10.05
CA ARG A 430 7.42 5.38 -10.18
C ARG A 430 7.25 6.56 -11.13
N SER A 431 8.30 7.12 -11.70
CA SER A 431 8.19 8.34 -12.50
C SER A 431 8.94 8.29 -13.83
N THR A 432 10.03 7.54 -13.95
CA THR A 432 10.81 7.44 -15.20
C THR A 432 10.20 6.40 -16.12
N ILE A 433 9.76 6.79 -17.32
CA ILE A 433 9.27 5.84 -18.33
C ILE A 433 10.47 5.19 -19.01
N ARG A 434 10.54 3.85 -18.86
CA ARG A 434 11.56 3.00 -19.48
C ARG A 434 10.91 2.02 -20.44
N VAL A 435 11.67 1.58 -21.43
CA VAL A 435 11.26 0.51 -22.34
C VAL A 435 12.35 -0.55 -22.41
N ILE A 436 11.98 -1.82 -22.21
CA ILE A 436 12.84 -2.98 -22.38
C ILE A 436 12.52 -3.69 -23.70
N ASN A 437 13.56 -4.00 -24.48
CA ASN A 437 13.43 -4.90 -25.64
C ASN A 437 13.49 -6.35 -25.16
N LEU A 438 12.47 -7.13 -25.46
CA LEU A 438 12.34 -8.50 -24.94
C LEU A 438 13.37 -9.48 -25.51
N LYS A 439 13.89 -9.21 -26.71
CA LYS A 439 14.89 -10.04 -27.36
C LYS A 439 16.30 -9.72 -26.91
N THR A 440 16.70 -8.45 -26.91
CA THR A 440 18.07 -8.03 -26.57
C THR A 440 18.25 -7.81 -25.07
N LYS A 441 17.16 -7.57 -24.33
CA LYS A 441 17.12 -7.16 -22.92
C LYS A 441 17.67 -5.77 -22.66
N ASP A 442 17.92 -4.99 -23.71
CA ASP A 442 18.34 -3.59 -23.57
C ASP A 442 17.19 -2.73 -23.01
N VAL A 443 17.53 -1.88 -22.06
CA VAL A 443 16.58 -0.94 -21.42
C VAL A 443 16.98 0.48 -21.78
N ARG A 444 16.02 1.28 -22.26
CA ARG A 444 16.21 2.70 -22.60
C ARG A 444 15.24 3.58 -21.82
N THR A 445 15.61 4.84 -21.63
CA THR A 445 14.74 5.87 -21.09
C THR A 445 13.94 6.50 -22.23
N VAL A 446 12.63 6.63 -22.04
CA VAL A 446 11.72 7.34 -22.95
C VAL A 446 11.35 8.71 -22.38
N MET A 447 11.10 8.80 -21.07
CA MET A 447 10.87 10.07 -20.38
C MET A 447 11.56 10.06 -19.01
N ASP A 448 12.30 11.11 -18.71
CA ASP A 448 12.98 11.29 -17.41
C ASP A 448 11.95 11.57 -16.30
N GLY A 449 12.15 11.00 -15.13
CA GLY A 449 11.26 11.11 -13.98
C GLY A 449 11.06 12.53 -13.44
N LYS A 450 11.96 13.48 -13.78
CA LYS A 450 11.79 14.90 -13.42
C LYS A 450 10.56 15.56 -14.04
N TYR A 451 10.00 14.96 -15.10
CA TYR A 451 8.79 15.44 -15.77
C TYR A 451 7.50 14.82 -15.20
N GLN A 452 7.62 14.03 -14.15
CA GLN A 452 6.47 13.44 -13.45
C GLN A 452 6.62 13.60 -11.93
N TYR A 453 5.48 13.58 -11.25
CA TYR A 453 5.41 13.51 -9.81
C TYR A 453 4.43 12.41 -9.41
N SER A 454 4.90 11.45 -8.63
CA SER A 454 4.10 10.32 -8.17
C SER A 454 4.07 10.29 -6.63
N TYR A 455 2.90 10.31 -6.03
CA TYR A 455 2.68 10.18 -4.59
C TYR A 455 1.90 8.91 -4.21
N SER A 456 1.37 8.19 -5.21
CA SER A 456 0.64 6.95 -5.01
C SER A 456 0.98 5.95 -6.13
N ASP A 457 1.02 4.66 -5.81
CA ASP A 457 1.21 3.63 -6.83
C ASP A 457 0.02 3.61 -7.78
N GLY A 458 0.30 3.64 -9.09
CA GLY A 458 -0.72 3.66 -10.13
C GLY A 458 -1.22 5.07 -10.53
N ASP A 459 -0.63 6.14 -9.98
CA ASP A 459 -1.03 7.52 -10.26
C ASP A 459 -0.44 8.10 -11.56
N GLN A 460 0.43 7.36 -12.23
CA GLN A 460 1.00 7.75 -13.52
C GLN A 460 0.32 7.00 -14.66
N TRP A 461 -0.02 7.73 -15.72
CA TRP A 461 -0.67 7.18 -16.90
C TRP A 461 0.24 7.24 -18.11
N PHE A 462 0.34 6.15 -18.85
CA PHE A 462 0.94 6.11 -20.18
C PHE A 462 0.30 4.99 -21.01
N GLN A 463 0.35 5.12 -22.34
CA GLN A 463 -0.21 4.14 -23.25
C GLN A 463 0.55 4.10 -24.59
N TRP A 464 0.83 2.89 -25.06
CA TRP A 464 1.40 2.66 -26.39
C TRP A 464 0.43 3.06 -27.51
N SER A 465 0.98 3.61 -28.61
CA SER A 465 0.23 3.74 -29.87
C SER A 465 0.01 2.35 -30.50
N PRO A 466 -1.06 2.19 -31.31
CA PRO A 466 -1.34 0.91 -31.97
C PRO A 466 -0.22 0.41 -32.90
N ASP A 467 0.61 1.28 -33.44
CA ASP A 467 1.76 0.97 -34.28
C ASP A 467 3.07 0.73 -33.52
N SER A 468 3.02 0.75 -32.20
CA SER A 468 4.16 0.55 -31.28
C SER A 468 5.29 1.59 -31.40
N LYS A 469 5.05 2.75 -32.04
CA LYS A 469 6.09 3.76 -32.26
C LYS A 469 6.05 4.90 -31.27
N TRP A 470 4.90 5.14 -30.65
CA TRP A 470 4.68 6.29 -29.79
C TRP A 470 4.11 5.86 -28.44
N ILE A 471 4.30 6.72 -27.44
CA ILE A 471 3.68 6.61 -26.11
C ILE A 471 3.02 7.94 -25.79
N LEU A 472 1.74 7.91 -25.39
CA LEU A 472 1.08 9.01 -24.71
C LEU A 472 1.32 8.87 -23.21
N SER A 473 1.57 9.98 -22.53
CA SER A 473 1.71 10.00 -21.06
C SER A 473 1.17 11.31 -20.48
N ASP A 474 0.68 11.23 -19.26
CA ASP A 474 0.50 12.41 -18.43
C ASP A 474 1.89 12.91 -17.99
N TYR A 475 2.11 14.23 -17.91
CA TYR A 475 3.39 14.77 -17.46
C TYR A 475 3.23 16.17 -16.84
N ILE A 476 4.27 16.65 -16.16
CA ILE A 476 4.34 18.02 -15.66
C ILE A 476 4.66 18.93 -16.84
N GLY A 477 3.63 19.55 -17.39
CA GLY A 477 3.73 20.49 -18.50
C GLY A 477 3.65 21.95 -18.04
N VAL A 478 2.78 22.73 -18.68
CA VAL A 478 2.63 24.17 -18.42
C VAL A 478 2.00 24.45 -17.05
N GLY A 479 1.04 23.62 -16.61
CA GLY A 479 0.26 23.84 -15.40
C GLY A 479 0.91 23.35 -14.10
N GLY A 480 2.08 22.72 -14.16
CA GLY A 480 2.77 22.15 -13.00
C GLY A 480 2.23 20.77 -12.56
N TRP A 481 2.69 20.28 -11.42
CA TRP A 481 2.43 18.91 -10.96
C TRP A 481 0.94 18.57 -10.75
N ASN A 482 0.16 19.57 -10.43
CA ASN A 482 -1.26 19.44 -10.09
C ASN A 482 -2.21 19.67 -11.27
N ASN A 483 -1.70 20.24 -12.36
CA ASN A 483 -2.42 20.42 -13.60
C ASN A 483 -1.55 19.84 -14.71
N LYS A 484 -1.73 18.55 -14.94
CA LYS A 484 -0.93 17.79 -15.90
C LYS A 484 -1.32 18.15 -17.34
N ASP A 485 -0.38 18.00 -18.25
CA ASP A 485 -0.62 17.99 -19.69
C ASP A 485 -0.41 16.58 -20.26
N VAL A 486 -0.88 16.36 -21.48
CA VAL A 486 -0.62 15.13 -22.24
C VAL A 486 0.59 15.34 -23.14
N VAL A 487 1.58 14.43 -23.03
CA VAL A 487 2.78 14.43 -23.87
C VAL A 487 2.79 13.25 -24.83
N LEU A 488 3.25 13.50 -26.05
CA LEU A 488 3.59 12.50 -27.06
C LEU A 488 5.09 12.24 -27.03
N LEU A 489 5.46 10.98 -26.87
CA LEU A 489 6.84 10.51 -26.76
C LEU A 489 7.15 9.54 -27.91
N ASN A 490 8.33 9.65 -28.53
CA ASN A 490 8.82 8.60 -29.41
C ASN A 490 9.27 7.40 -28.58
N ALA A 491 8.73 6.23 -28.86
CA ALA A 491 8.99 5.03 -28.09
C ALA A 491 10.45 4.54 -28.16
N ASP A 492 11.24 4.98 -29.17
CA ASP A 492 12.67 4.69 -29.26
C ASP A 492 13.53 5.55 -28.29
N GLY A 493 12.89 6.48 -27.57
CA GLY A 493 13.55 7.38 -26.62
C GLY A 493 14.35 8.51 -27.28
N LYS A 494 14.17 8.75 -28.58
CA LYS A 494 14.85 9.80 -29.34
C LYS A 494 13.86 10.87 -29.78
N GLY A 495 14.39 12.08 -30.00
CA GLY A 495 13.58 13.22 -30.43
C GLY A 495 13.04 14.05 -29.28
N GLU A 496 12.28 15.05 -29.62
CA GLU A 496 11.68 15.98 -28.67
C GLU A 496 10.35 15.44 -28.14
N MET A 497 10.07 15.72 -26.89
CA MET A 497 8.75 15.50 -26.29
C MET A 497 7.79 16.58 -26.81
N VAL A 498 6.62 16.18 -27.28
CA VAL A 498 5.61 17.11 -27.80
C VAL A 498 4.46 17.23 -26.80
N ASN A 499 4.31 18.41 -26.18
CA ASN A 499 3.13 18.72 -25.39
C ASN A 499 1.93 18.87 -26.33
N LEU A 500 0.90 18.03 -26.15
CA LEU A 500 -0.28 18.02 -27.03
C LEU A 500 -1.40 18.93 -26.52
N THR A 501 -1.44 19.24 -25.26
CA THR A 501 -2.57 19.99 -24.66
C THR A 501 -2.21 21.40 -24.25
N GLU A 502 -0.96 21.67 -23.89
CA GLU A 502 -0.39 22.99 -23.55
C GLU A 502 -1.35 23.86 -22.72
N SER A 503 -1.90 23.30 -21.65
CA SER A 503 -2.96 23.96 -20.89
C SER A 503 -2.56 24.17 -19.42
N GLY A 504 -3.22 25.10 -18.76
CA GLY A 504 -3.09 25.28 -17.31
C GLY A 504 -4.13 24.47 -16.54
N TYR A 505 -4.82 23.54 -17.19
CA TYR A 505 -5.85 22.68 -16.65
C TYR A 505 -5.28 21.28 -16.36
N ASN A 506 -6.08 20.45 -15.71
CA ASN A 506 -5.68 19.06 -15.46
C ASN A 506 -6.10 18.18 -16.64
N ASP A 507 -5.20 17.98 -17.58
CA ASP A 507 -5.39 17.12 -18.76
C ASP A 507 -4.74 15.75 -18.51
N GLY A 508 -5.50 14.66 -18.67
CA GLY A 508 -4.95 13.35 -18.36
C GLY A 508 -5.73 12.17 -18.94
N ASN A 509 -5.26 10.97 -18.64
CA ASN A 509 -5.86 9.69 -19.07
C ASN A 509 -6.02 9.59 -20.59
N ALA A 510 -5.08 10.11 -21.35
CA ALA A 510 -5.14 10.13 -22.80
C ALA A 510 -5.15 8.70 -23.38
N LYS A 511 -6.04 8.47 -24.36
CA LYS A 511 -6.20 7.18 -25.03
C LYS A 511 -6.19 7.35 -26.53
N TRP A 512 -5.49 6.44 -27.20
CA TRP A 512 -5.56 6.33 -28.65
C TRP A 512 -6.93 5.82 -29.07
N VAL A 513 -7.50 6.43 -30.08
CA VAL A 513 -8.75 6.02 -30.73
C VAL A 513 -8.60 6.03 -32.24
N LEU A 514 -9.59 5.49 -32.96
CA LEU A 514 -9.61 5.43 -34.44
C LEU A 514 -8.31 4.83 -35.03
N GLY A 515 -7.81 3.76 -34.40
CA GLY A 515 -6.59 3.08 -34.88
C GLY A 515 -5.31 3.92 -34.78
N GLY A 516 -5.27 4.89 -33.86
CA GLY A 516 -4.13 5.79 -33.67
C GLY A 516 -4.22 7.11 -34.44
N LYS A 517 -5.32 7.35 -35.17
CA LYS A 517 -5.55 8.60 -35.91
C LYS A 517 -6.06 9.74 -35.04
N ALA A 518 -6.48 9.46 -33.81
CA ALA A 518 -6.90 10.43 -32.83
C ALA A 518 -6.57 9.98 -31.42
N MET A 519 -6.59 10.92 -30.47
CA MET A 519 -6.61 10.65 -29.04
C MET A 519 -7.84 11.28 -28.38
N ILE A 520 -8.30 10.69 -27.30
CA ILE A 520 -9.23 11.30 -26.35
C ILE A 520 -8.52 11.47 -25.00
N TRP A 521 -8.89 12.51 -24.26
CA TRP A 521 -8.38 12.72 -22.90
C TRP A 521 -9.44 13.41 -22.04
N THR A 522 -9.26 13.41 -20.74
CA THR A 522 -10.10 14.14 -19.79
C THR A 522 -9.47 15.47 -19.42
N SER A 523 -10.29 16.51 -19.25
CA SER A 523 -9.86 17.84 -18.84
C SER A 523 -10.92 18.54 -18.00
N ASP A 524 -10.51 19.27 -16.97
CA ASP A 524 -11.36 20.12 -16.14
C ASP A 524 -11.52 21.56 -16.68
N ARG A 525 -11.15 21.81 -17.95
CA ARG A 525 -11.10 23.15 -18.54
C ARG A 525 -12.45 23.82 -18.73
N ALA A 526 -13.53 23.07 -18.91
CA ALA A 526 -14.89 23.59 -19.13
C ALA A 526 -15.82 23.31 -17.96
N GLY A 527 -15.49 22.38 -17.06
CA GLY A 527 -16.32 22.02 -15.91
C GLY A 527 -16.03 22.85 -14.65
N TYR A 528 -16.71 22.52 -13.58
CA TYR A 528 -16.45 23.08 -12.26
C TYR A 528 -15.04 22.66 -11.80
N ARG A 529 -14.24 23.63 -11.32
CA ARG A 529 -12.92 23.36 -10.72
C ARG A 529 -12.96 23.60 -9.23
N SER A 530 -12.62 22.58 -8.48
CA SER A 530 -12.34 22.69 -7.06
C SER A 530 -10.87 23.07 -6.80
N HIS A 531 -10.51 23.18 -5.53
CA HIS A 531 -9.12 23.46 -5.14
C HIS A 531 -8.18 22.37 -5.67
N GLY A 532 -7.18 22.80 -6.45
CA GLY A 532 -6.17 21.89 -7.01
C GLY A 532 -6.74 20.81 -7.92
N SER A 533 -7.84 21.08 -8.59
CA SER A 533 -8.59 20.12 -9.43
C SER A 533 -9.11 18.88 -8.71
N TRP A 534 -9.05 18.82 -7.39
CA TRP A 534 -9.65 17.75 -6.61
C TRP A 534 -11.17 17.94 -6.54
N GLY A 535 -11.92 16.96 -7.05
CA GLY A 535 -13.38 17.05 -7.19
C GLY A 535 -13.82 17.98 -8.31
N ALA A 536 -12.96 18.24 -9.29
CA ALA A 536 -13.33 18.91 -10.51
C ALA A 536 -14.26 18.04 -11.36
N GLU A 537 -15.07 18.68 -12.20
CA GLU A 537 -15.86 18.01 -13.22
C GLU A 537 -15.06 17.97 -14.51
N ASP A 538 -14.78 16.75 -15.00
CA ASP A 538 -13.99 16.55 -16.20
C ASP A 538 -14.89 16.28 -17.40
N ASP A 539 -14.58 16.95 -18.51
CA ASP A 539 -15.11 16.64 -19.83
C ASP A 539 -14.14 15.81 -20.65
N THR A 540 -14.65 15.10 -21.63
CA THR A 540 -13.83 14.35 -22.59
C THR A 540 -13.63 15.15 -23.86
N TYR A 541 -12.37 15.30 -24.24
CA TYR A 541 -11.92 15.99 -25.45
C TYR A 541 -11.35 15.00 -26.44
N ILE A 542 -11.37 15.35 -27.74
CA ILE A 542 -10.77 14.58 -28.82
C ILE A 542 -9.84 15.48 -29.65
N MET A 543 -8.65 14.95 -29.98
CA MET A 543 -7.71 15.56 -30.91
C MET A 543 -7.46 14.59 -32.07
N PHE A 544 -7.58 15.07 -33.30
CA PHE A 544 -7.28 14.29 -34.49
C PHE A 544 -5.87 14.59 -34.97
N PHE A 545 -5.10 13.55 -35.28
CA PHE A 545 -3.78 13.63 -35.91
C PHE A 545 -3.85 13.49 -37.43
N ASP A 546 -5.02 13.14 -37.95
CA ASP A 546 -5.28 12.83 -39.36
C ASP A 546 -6.55 13.55 -39.82
N ALA A 547 -6.43 14.37 -40.87
CA ALA A 547 -7.53 15.19 -41.37
C ALA A 547 -8.68 14.33 -41.95
N GLU A 548 -8.35 13.22 -42.63
CA GLU A 548 -9.36 12.30 -43.16
C GLU A 548 -10.18 11.64 -42.03
N ALA A 549 -9.52 11.28 -40.92
CA ALA A 549 -10.23 10.75 -39.76
C ALA A 549 -11.18 11.78 -39.12
N TYR A 550 -10.80 13.07 -39.14
CA TYR A 550 -11.68 14.14 -38.68
C TYR A 550 -12.88 14.31 -39.62
N ASP A 551 -12.67 14.33 -40.93
CA ASP A 551 -13.75 14.46 -41.93
C ASP A 551 -14.73 13.28 -41.80
N ARG A 552 -14.24 12.04 -41.65
CA ARG A 552 -15.06 10.86 -41.43
C ARG A 552 -15.84 10.93 -40.10
N PHE A 553 -15.25 11.47 -39.06
CA PHE A 553 -15.93 11.61 -37.76
C PHE A 553 -17.13 12.58 -37.83
N LEU A 554 -17.07 13.57 -38.69
CA LEU A 554 -18.17 14.54 -38.89
C LEU A 554 -19.30 14.02 -39.80
N MET A 555 -19.09 12.90 -40.51
CA MET A 555 -20.10 12.30 -41.39
C MET A 555 -21.33 11.82 -40.60
N ASN A 556 -22.49 12.05 -41.12
CA ASN A 556 -23.71 11.42 -40.65
C ASN A 556 -23.77 9.95 -41.07
N LYS A 557 -24.78 9.21 -40.60
CA LYS A 557 -24.91 7.78 -40.85
C LYS A 557 -25.05 7.44 -42.35
N GLU A 558 -25.71 8.27 -43.13
CA GLU A 558 -25.91 8.06 -44.57
C GLU A 558 -24.61 8.27 -45.33
N GLU A 559 -23.89 9.32 -45.04
CA GLU A 559 -22.57 9.61 -45.61
C GLU A 559 -21.55 8.50 -45.30
N THR A 560 -21.55 8.01 -44.06
CA THR A 560 -20.70 6.88 -43.65
C THR A 560 -21.03 5.63 -44.45
N ALA A 561 -22.32 5.29 -44.59
CA ALA A 561 -22.75 4.11 -45.35
C ALA A 561 -22.36 4.19 -46.83
N LEU A 562 -22.55 5.35 -47.48
CA LEU A 562 -22.14 5.56 -48.88
C LEU A 562 -20.63 5.44 -49.05
N LEU A 563 -19.84 5.93 -48.11
CA LEU A 563 -18.39 5.80 -48.18
C LEU A 563 -17.95 4.35 -48.02
N GLU A 564 -18.54 3.61 -47.09
CA GLU A 564 -18.25 2.18 -46.86
C GLU A 564 -18.62 1.33 -48.10
N GLU A 565 -19.75 1.63 -48.77
CA GLU A 565 -20.14 0.98 -50.01
C GLU A 565 -19.13 1.26 -51.14
N ALA A 566 -18.66 2.49 -51.29
CA ALA A 566 -17.67 2.88 -52.26
C ALA A 566 -16.33 2.14 -52.02
N GLU A 567 -15.85 2.15 -50.79
CA GLU A 567 -14.61 1.47 -50.39
C GLU A 567 -14.68 -0.07 -50.63
N LYS A 568 -15.85 -0.68 -50.36
CA LYS A 568 -16.08 -2.09 -50.61
C LYS A 568 -16.02 -2.41 -52.13
N ALA A 569 -16.65 -1.56 -52.93
CA ALA A 569 -16.63 -1.69 -54.40
C ALA A 569 -15.21 -1.54 -54.97
N GLU A 570 -14.39 -0.68 -54.41
CA GLU A 570 -12.98 -0.54 -54.79
C GLU A 570 -12.13 -1.74 -54.44
N LYS A 571 -12.31 -2.30 -53.22
CA LYS A 571 -11.62 -3.52 -52.76
C LYS A 571 -12.00 -4.74 -53.59
N GLU A 572 -13.25 -4.85 -54.04
CA GLU A 572 -13.70 -5.93 -54.91
C GLU A 572 -13.15 -5.82 -56.35
N LYS A 573 -12.81 -4.60 -56.79
CA LYS A 573 -12.19 -4.35 -58.09
C LYS A 573 -10.68 -4.60 -58.12
N ALA A 574 -9.99 -4.41 -56.97
CA ALA A 574 -8.56 -4.66 -56.80
C ALA A 574 -8.24 -6.12 -56.55
#